data_2066612c541c18bfc82c99a876c076a4
#
_entry.id   2066612c541c18bfc82c99a876c076a4
#
_cell.length_a   1.000
_cell.length_b   1.000
_cell.length_c   1.000
_cell.angle_alpha   90.00
_cell.angle_beta   90.00
_cell.angle_gamma   90.00
#
_symmetry.space_group_name_H-M   'P 1'
#
loop_
_entity.id
_entity.type
_entity.pdbx_description
1 polymer ?
#
loop_
_entity_poly.entity_id
_entity_poly.type
_entity_poly.pdbx_seq_one_letter_code
_entity_poly.pdbx_strand_id
1 'polypeptide(L)'
;MPVPASQMWTVATYVLKQKLKGRKQYPLVLMLEPLYRCNLACAGCGKIQYPGHILKRELTPEECFRAVDECGVPTVAIPGGEPLMHPRIDEIVRGLVARKKYVYMCTNALLLKQKLHLFTPSKYLTFSVHMDGEKEHHDLSVCKEGGYEIALDAVREAVRRGFRVTTNTTIFEGTDSQSVRAFFSGMMDAGVEGMMLSPGYSYDKAPDQQHFSNRESNQSMFRRILSNRDARWRFNMSPLFLEFLMGKRNLQCTPWGMPAYSIFGWQKPCYLLQDGYADTFQELLDSTDWSKYGYESGNPKCANCMLHSGYEASAVDYTFSFKGIFATVRAMLFSRYRDEEAARQVAAENQRPALVQIDALAPRPTLTGAQVAAPAEMATGIEKAFDYRGDVTVTLGTGEKLEGYIFDRQQKADLAASTLRIMTKPGQKITVRYADVAQLSFTGRDMADGRSWEAWIRKYTERKAAGEKNIELAPEALD
;
A
#
# COMPACT_ATOMS: atom_id res chain seq x y z
N MET A 1 0.22 13.93 -21.69
CA MET A 1 0.23 13.99 -20.21
C MET A 1 -0.26 12.65 -19.68
N PRO A 2 0.33 12.08 -18.64
CA PRO A 2 -0.03 10.74 -18.15
C PRO A 2 -1.43 10.68 -17.49
N VAL A 3 -1.89 11.81 -16.94
CA VAL A 3 -3.25 11.93 -16.42
C VAL A 3 -4.13 12.60 -17.49
N PRO A 4 -5.27 11.99 -17.88
CA PRO A 4 -6.17 12.59 -18.87
C PRO A 4 -6.65 14.00 -18.46
N ALA A 5 -6.77 14.91 -19.41
CA ALA A 5 -7.30 16.25 -19.15
C ALA A 5 -8.69 16.19 -18.49
N SER A 6 -9.53 15.21 -18.89
CA SER A 6 -10.85 15.00 -18.28
C SER A 6 -10.77 14.60 -16.80
N GLN A 7 -9.76 13.82 -16.40
CA GLN A 7 -9.55 13.46 -15.00
C GLN A 7 -9.06 14.66 -14.21
N MET A 8 -8.07 15.39 -14.74
CA MET A 8 -7.58 16.62 -14.10
C MET A 8 -8.72 17.63 -13.88
N TRP A 9 -9.58 17.83 -14.88
CA TRP A 9 -10.75 18.69 -14.76
C TRP A 9 -11.75 18.20 -13.71
N THR A 10 -12.02 16.89 -13.66
CA THR A 10 -12.90 16.29 -12.66
C THR A 10 -12.36 16.49 -11.24
N VAL A 11 -11.06 16.25 -11.03
CA VAL A 11 -10.41 16.47 -9.73
C VAL A 11 -10.42 17.95 -9.37
N ALA A 12 -10.10 18.84 -10.32
CA ALA A 12 -10.10 20.29 -10.09
C ALA A 12 -11.47 20.81 -9.65
N THR A 13 -12.52 20.43 -10.37
CA THR A 13 -13.90 20.84 -10.04
C THR A 13 -14.35 20.23 -8.72
N TYR A 14 -13.95 19.01 -8.41
CA TYR A 14 -14.22 18.37 -7.12
C TYR A 14 -13.56 19.14 -5.97
N VAL A 15 -12.26 19.42 -6.06
CA VAL A 15 -11.50 20.17 -5.02
C VAL A 15 -12.13 21.55 -4.81
N LEU A 16 -12.42 22.27 -5.89
CA LEU A 16 -13.08 23.59 -5.80
C LEU A 16 -14.42 23.49 -5.08
N LYS A 17 -15.24 22.49 -5.41
CA LYS A 17 -16.53 22.25 -4.74
C LYS A 17 -16.37 21.97 -3.25
N GLN A 18 -15.34 21.19 -2.83
CA GLN A 18 -15.07 20.94 -1.40
C GLN A 18 -14.66 22.23 -0.68
N LYS A 19 -13.77 23.02 -1.28
CA LYS A 19 -13.34 24.32 -0.73
C LYS A 19 -14.49 25.30 -0.60
N LEU A 20 -15.37 25.40 -1.61
CA LEU A 20 -16.56 26.25 -1.54
C LEU A 20 -17.55 25.81 -0.44
N LYS A 21 -17.58 24.53 -0.10
CA LYS A 21 -18.35 24.00 1.04
C LYS A 21 -17.67 24.19 2.39
N GLY A 22 -16.50 24.83 2.44
CA GLY A 22 -15.72 25.02 3.66
C GLY A 22 -15.12 23.74 4.25
N ARG A 23 -15.10 22.63 3.51
CA ARG A 23 -14.55 21.36 4.00
C ARG A 23 -13.04 21.42 4.00
N LYS A 24 -12.43 21.16 5.18
CA LYS A 24 -10.97 21.08 5.36
C LYS A 24 -10.44 19.68 5.13
N GLN A 25 -11.25 18.66 5.38
CA GLN A 25 -10.92 17.25 5.23
C GLN A 25 -11.86 16.63 4.19
N TYR A 26 -11.31 16.16 3.09
CA TYR A 26 -12.04 15.48 2.03
C TYR A 26 -11.11 14.54 1.26
N PRO A 27 -11.63 13.38 0.83
CA PRO A 27 -10.83 12.41 0.11
C PRO A 27 -10.71 12.77 -1.38
N LEU A 28 -9.58 12.43 -1.99
CA LEU A 28 -9.35 12.52 -3.43
C LEU A 28 -9.36 11.15 -4.10
N VAL A 29 -8.84 10.15 -3.39
CA VAL A 29 -8.74 8.77 -3.87
C VAL A 29 -9.22 7.84 -2.76
N LEU A 30 -10.07 6.88 -3.07
CA LEU A 30 -10.37 5.76 -2.19
C LEU A 30 -9.44 4.60 -2.52
N MET A 31 -8.74 4.06 -1.51
CA MET A 31 -8.07 2.77 -1.58
C MET A 31 -9.11 1.70 -1.24
N LEU A 32 -9.68 1.06 -2.25
CA LEU A 32 -10.70 0.04 -2.10
C LEU A 32 -10.06 -1.35 -2.16
N GLU A 33 -10.02 -2.05 -1.04
CA GLU A 33 -9.40 -3.37 -0.90
C GLU A 33 -10.48 -4.47 -0.85
N PRO A 34 -10.93 -4.98 -2.01
CA PRO A 34 -12.07 -5.91 -2.03
C PRO A 34 -11.72 -7.30 -1.50
N LEU A 35 -10.44 -7.65 -1.42
CA LEU A 35 -9.94 -8.91 -0.87
C LEU A 35 -8.46 -8.79 -0.46
N TYR A 36 -7.99 -9.76 0.34
CA TYR A 36 -6.57 -9.84 0.75
C TYR A 36 -5.81 -11.03 0.16
N ARG A 37 -6.48 -12.03 -0.41
CA ARG A 37 -5.77 -13.14 -1.07
C ARG A 37 -5.03 -12.66 -2.31
N CYS A 38 -3.87 -13.27 -2.55
CA CYS A 38 -2.98 -12.96 -3.67
C CYS A 38 -2.41 -14.25 -4.25
N ASN A 39 -2.01 -14.23 -5.51
CA ASN A 39 -1.27 -15.29 -6.18
C ASN A 39 0.26 -15.11 -6.09
N LEU A 40 0.72 -14.12 -5.34
CA LEU A 40 2.12 -13.90 -4.97
C LEU A 40 2.26 -13.81 -3.45
N ALA A 41 3.45 -14.14 -2.96
CA ALA A 41 3.83 -14.01 -1.55
C ALA A 41 5.10 -13.15 -1.43
N CYS A 42 5.03 -11.91 -1.96
CA CYS A 42 6.15 -10.97 -1.95
C CYS A 42 6.70 -10.77 -0.55
N ALA A 43 8.02 -10.81 -0.42
CA ALA A 43 8.68 -10.49 0.85
C ALA A 43 8.35 -9.05 1.27
N GLY A 44 8.12 -8.83 2.55
CA GLY A 44 7.72 -7.51 3.05
C GLY A 44 6.25 -7.13 2.83
N CYS A 45 5.46 -7.92 2.10
CA CYS A 45 4.03 -7.66 1.93
C CYS A 45 3.23 -8.16 3.14
N GLY A 46 2.55 -7.23 3.86
CA GLY A 46 1.69 -7.58 4.99
C GLY A 46 0.26 -7.98 4.63
N LYS A 47 -0.14 -7.85 3.36
CA LYS A 47 -1.56 -8.01 2.95
C LYS A 47 -2.06 -9.45 2.90
N ILE A 48 -1.17 -10.43 2.75
CA ILE A 48 -1.54 -11.85 2.71
C ILE A 48 -1.27 -12.57 4.04
N GLN A 49 -0.86 -11.86 5.07
CA GLN A 49 -0.48 -12.44 6.36
C GLN A 49 -1.66 -12.42 7.32
N TYR A 50 -2.73 -13.08 6.91
CA TYR A 50 -3.94 -13.28 7.70
C TYR A 50 -4.31 -14.76 7.74
N PRO A 51 -5.05 -15.21 8.77
CA PRO A 51 -5.63 -16.55 8.80
C PRO A 51 -6.47 -16.86 7.54
N GLY A 52 -6.51 -18.12 7.12
CA GLY A 52 -7.17 -18.55 5.89
C GLY A 52 -8.63 -18.10 5.77
N HIS A 53 -9.40 -18.12 6.88
CA HIS A 53 -10.79 -17.68 6.87
C HIS A 53 -10.94 -16.15 6.59
N ILE A 54 -9.94 -15.33 6.93
CA ILE A 54 -9.87 -13.91 6.55
C ILE A 54 -9.54 -13.77 5.07
N LEU A 55 -8.54 -14.52 4.57
CA LEU A 55 -8.13 -14.46 3.17
C LEU A 55 -9.22 -14.95 2.20
N LYS A 56 -10.12 -15.82 2.66
CA LYS A 56 -11.30 -16.28 1.88
C LYS A 56 -12.38 -15.22 1.71
N ARG A 57 -12.36 -14.16 2.55
CA ARG A 57 -13.39 -13.11 2.51
C ARG A 57 -13.12 -12.13 1.38
N GLU A 58 -14.21 -11.60 0.88
CA GLU A 58 -14.21 -10.57 -0.15
C GLU A 58 -15.41 -9.63 0.04
N LEU A 59 -15.28 -8.39 -0.42
CA LEU A 59 -16.39 -7.46 -0.49
C LEU A 59 -17.26 -7.77 -1.69
N THR A 60 -18.56 -7.69 -1.52
CA THR A 60 -19.47 -7.73 -2.68
C THR A 60 -19.36 -6.45 -3.51
N PRO A 61 -19.75 -6.44 -4.80
CA PRO A 61 -19.83 -5.22 -5.58
C PRO A 61 -20.68 -4.13 -4.93
N GLU A 62 -21.77 -4.51 -4.26
CA GLU A 62 -22.67 -3.59 -3.56
C GLU A 62 -21.99 -2.92 -2.37
N GLU A 63 -21.16 -3.64 -1.61
CA GLU A 63 -20.34 -3.09 -0.53
C GLU A 63 -19.29 -2.13 -1.08
N CYS A 64 -18.64 -2.50 -2.20
CA CYS A 64 -17.69 -1.63 -2.89
C CYS A 64 -18.35 -0.32 -3.37
N PHE A 65 -19.52 -0.41 -3.97
CA PHE A 65 -20.26 0.78 -4.45
C PHE A 65 -20.71 1.67 -3.29
N ARG A 66 -21.20 1.07 -2.20
CA ARG A 66 -21.61 1.82 -1.01
C ARG A 66 -20.43 2.62 -0.43
N ALA A 67 -19.25 2.03 -0.29
CA ALA A 67 -18.07 2.73 0.21
C ALA A 67 -17.67 3.90 -0.71
N VAL A 68 -17.72 3.72 -2.03
CA VAL A 68 -17.41 4.77 -3.00
C VAL A 68 -18.44 5.91 -2.99
N ASP A 69 -19.71 5.57 -2.87
CA ASP A 69 -20.80 6.55 -2.81
C ASP A 69 -20.78 7.33 -1.48
N GLU A 70 -20.46 6.66 -0.37
CA GLU A 70 -20.35 7.25 0.96
C GLU A 70 -19.24 8.30 1.04
N CYS A 71 -18.03 8.00 0.57
CA CYS A 71 -16.92 8.96 0.61
C CYS A 71 -16.94 9.97 -0.55
N GLY A 72 -17.63 9.67 -1.65
CA GLY A 72 -17.88 10.60 -2.76
C GLY A 72 -16.65 10.98 -3.60
N VAL A 73 -15.58 10.19 -3.60
CA VAL A 73 -14.32 10.44 -4.31
C VAL A 73 -14.48 10.48 -5.83
N PRO A 74 -13.62 11.24 -6.54
CA PRO A 74 -13.53 11.18 -7.98
C PRO A 74 -12.72 10.00 -8.51
N THR A 75 -11.79 9.46 -7.71
CA THR A 75 -10.85 8.42 -8.12
C THR A 75 -10.89 7.25 -7.12
N VAL A 76 -10.80 6.03 -7.64
CA VAL A 76 -10.76 4.80 -6.85
C VAL A 76 -9.53 3.99 -7.29
N ALA A 77 -8.63 3.72 -6.36
CA ALA A 77 -7.59 2.71 -6.53
C ALA A 77 -8.10 1.39 -5.94
N ILE A 78 -7.91 0.31 -6.67
CA ILE A 78 -8.28 -1.05 -6.22
C ILE A 78 -6.99 -1.84 -6.01
N PRO A 79 -6.36 -1.72 -4.83
CA PRO A 79 -5.27 -2.61 -4.42
C PRO A 79 -5.86 -3.87 -3.76
N GLY A 80 -5.31 -4.30 -2.67
CA GLY A 80 -5.73 -5.46 -1.90
C GLY A 80 -4.60 -6.50 -1.91
N GLY A 81 -4.92 -7.78 -2.00
CA GLY A 81 -4.01 -8.82 -2.44
C GLY A 81 -3.80 -8.71 -3.95
N GLU A 82 -4.43 -9.58 -4.74
CA GLU A 82 -4.49 -9.41 -6.20
C GLU A 82 -5.95 -9.21 -6.63
N PRO A 83 -6.34 -8.01 -7.06
CA PRO A 83 -7.74 -7.71 -7.42
C PRO A 83 -8.30 -8.61 -8.52
N LEU A 84 -7.45 -9.05 -9.44
CA LEU A 84 -7.86 -9.97 -10.50
C LEU A 84 -8.26 -11.36 -10.00
N MET A 85 -8.00 -11.70 -8.74
CA MET A 85 -8.51 -12.91 -8.09
C MET A 85 -9.95 -12.79 -7.58
N HIS A 86 -10.48 -11.56 -7.52
CA HIS A 86 -11.87 -11.37 -7.09
C HIS A 86 -12.82 -11.92 -8.15
N PRO A 87 -13.80 -12.78 -7.81
CA PRO A 87 -14.65 -13.46 -8.79
C PRO A 87 -15.57 -12.52 -9.57
N ARG A 88 -15.91 -11.36 -9.01
CA ARG A 88 -16.79 -10.34 -9.61
C ARG A 88 -16.07 -9.02 -9.87
N ILE A 89 -14.74 -9.05 -10.15
CA ILE A 89 -13.95 -7.83 -10.36
C ILE A 89 -14.41 -7.00 -11.56
N ASP A 90 -14.84 -7.67 -12.62
CA ASP A 90 -15.40 -7.03 -13.82
C ASP A 90 -16.66 -6.24 -13.51
N GLU A 91 -17.52 -6.77 -12.65
CA GLU A 91 -18.74 -6.10 -12.19
C GLU A 91 -18.43 -4.86 -11.34
N ILE A 92 -17.48 -4.99 -10.40
CA ILE A 92 -17.01 -3.85 -9.60
C ILE A 92 -16.49 -2.75 -10.52
N VAL A 93 -15.58 -3.08 -11.44
CA VAL A 93 -14.99 -2.09 -12.36
C VAL A 93 -16.06 -1.46 -13.25
N ARG A 94 -16.95 -2.28 -13.86
CA ARG A 94 -18.04 -1.79 -14.70
C ARG A 94 -18.96 -0.83 -13.95
N GLY A 95 -19.32 -1.16 -12.70
CA GLY A 95 -20.15 -0.31 -11.85
C GLY A 95 -19.48 1.01 -11.45
N LEU A 96 -18.17 1.01 -11.22
CA LEU A 96 -17.40 2.23 -10.93
C LEU A 96 -17.25 3.11 -12.17
N VAL A 97 -16.97 2.51 -13.34
CA VAL A 97 -16.90 3.22 -14.63
C VAL A 97 -18.25 3.85 -14.97
N ALA A 98 -19.36 3.14 -14.76
CA ALA A 98 -20.72 3.69 -14.94
C ALA A 98 -21.00 4.89 -14.02
N ARG A 99 -20.42 4.91 -12.82
CA ARG A 99 -20.44 6.05 -11.87
C ARG A 99 -19.45 7.17 -12.24
N LYS A 100 -18.78 7.07 -13.39
CA LYS A 100 -17.76 8.02 -13.89
C LYS A 100 -16.61 8.21 -12.90
N LYS A 101 -16.26 7.18 -12.14
CA LYS A 101 -15.08 7.18 -11.28
C LYS A 101 -13.84 6.79 -12.10
N TYR A 102 -12.72 7.47 -11.87
CA TYR A 102 -11.44 7.07 -12.45
C TYR A 102 -10.87 5.92 -11.62
N VAL A 103 -10.81 4.74 -12.23
CA VAL A 103 -10.40 3.48 -11.57
C VAL A 103 -8.95 3.17 -11.92
N TYR A 104 -8.13 2.97 -10.91
CA TYR A 104 -6.79 2.42 -11.01
C TYR A 104 -6.80 1.01 -10.43
N MET A 105 -6.79 0.00 -11.28
CA MET A 105 -6.68 -1.39 -10.84
C MET A 105 -5.21 -1.73 -10.62
N CYS A 106 -4.82 -1.87 -9.34
CA CYS A 106 -3.45 -2.18 -8.95
C CYS A 106 -3.25 -3.69 -8.99
N THR A 107 -2.43 -4.18 -9.91
CA THR A 107 -2.24 -5.62 -10.15
C THR A 107 -0.77 -5.98 -10.29
N ASN A 108 -0.40 -7.20 -9.87
CA ASN A 108 0.90 -7.79 -10.16
C ASN A 108 1.01 -8.32 -11.59
N ALA A 109 -0.04 -8.19 -12.38
CA ALA A 109 -0.18 -8.56 -13.78
C ALA A 109 -0.05 -10.06 -14.14
N LEU A 110 0.21 -10.97 -13.20
CA LEU A 110 0.32 -12.40 -13.51
C LEU A 110 -0.97 -12.97 -14.16
N LEU A 111 -2.13 -12.41 -13.80
CA LEU A 111 -3.42 -12.81 -14.37
C LEU A 111 -3.93 -11.82 -15.42
N LEU A 112 -3.28 -10.68 -15.62
CA LEU A 112 -3.82 -9.57 -16.40
C LEU A 112 -4.08 -9.98 -17.85
N LYS A 113 -3.09 -10.52 -18.55
CA LYS A 113 -3.22 -10.93 -19.95
C LYS A 113 -4.38 -11.89 -20.16
N GLN A 114 -4.53 -12.87 -19.26
CA GLN A 114 -5.60 -13.87 -19.30
C GLN A 114 -6.97 -13.24 -19.08
N LYS A 115 -7.08 -12.21 -18.21
CA LYS A 115 -8.34 -11.62 -17.79
C LYS A 115 -8.71 -10.31 -18.52
N LEU A 116 -7.89 -9.82 -19.46
CA LEU A 116 -8.19 -8.60 -20.22
C LEU A 116 -9.56 -8.64 -20.94
N HIS A 117 -10.02 -9.83 -21.33
CA HIS A 117 -11.31 -10.02 -22.01
C HIS A 117 -12.52 -9.64 -21.13
N LEU A 118 -12.36 -9.58 -19.82
CA LEU A 118 -13.41 -9.19 -18.87
C LEU A 118 -13.67 -7.67 -18.86
N PHE A 119 -12.77 -6.88 -19.44
CA PHE A 119 -12.80 -5.43 -19.36
C PHE A 119 -12.92 -4.79 -20.74
N THR A 120 -13.45 -3.57 -20.76
CA THR A 120 -13.52 -2.73 -21.96
C THR A 120 -12.62 -1.52 -21.79
N PRO A 121 -11.77 -1.16 -22.78
CA PRO A 121 -10.97 0.05 -22.72
C PRO A 121 -11.84 1.28 -22.49
N SER A 122 -11.42 2.11 -21.53
CA SER A 122 -12.16 3.31 -21.13
C SER A 122 -11.20 4.37 -20.58
N LYS A 123 -11.54 5.64 -20.78
CA LYS A 123 -10.82 6.75 -20.12
C LYS A 123 -10.90 6.66 -18.58
N TYR A 124 -11.85 5.92 -18.05
CA TYR A 124 -12.09 5.74 -16.63
C TYR A 124 -11.39 4.51 -16.05
N LEU A 125 -10.78 3.63 -16.84
CA LEU A 125 -10.08 2.45 -16.37
C LEU A 125 -8.60 2.52 -16.75
N THR A 126 -7.73 2.38 -15.75
CA THR A 126 -6.29 2.29 -15.89
C THR A 126 -5.80 1.07 -15.13
N PHE A 127 -5.01 0.21 -15.75
CA PHE A 127 -4.26 -0.81 -15.03
C PHE A 127 -2.98 -0.18 -14.47
N SER A 128 -2.80 -0.25 -13.15
CA SER A 128 -1.59 0.18 -12.45
C SER A 128 -0.78 -1.07 -12.11
N VAL A 129 0.18 -1.39 -12.95
CA VAL A 129 0.96 -2.62 -12.83
C VAL A 129 2.11 -2.42 -11.86
N HIS A 130 2.21 -3.29 -10.86
CA HIS A 130 3.32 -3.29 -9.91
C HIS A 130 4.58 -3.84 -10.59
N MET A 131 5.62 -3.02 -10.68
CA MET A 131 6.93 -3.40 -11.22
C MET A 131 8.04 -2.61 -10.51
N ASP A 132 8.90 -3.30 -9.77
CA ASP A 132 9.93 -2.69 -8.90
C ASP A 132 11.32 -2.59 -9.55
N GLY A 133 11.39 -2.35 -10.84
CA GLY A 133 12.65 -2.16 -11.56
C GLY A 133 12.85 -3.19 -12.66
N GLU A 134 14.12 -3.39 -13.06
CA GLU A 134 14.49 -4.37 -14.08
C GLU A 134 14.30 -5.81 -13.58
N LYS A 135 14.42 -6.77 -14.50
CA LYS A 135 14.05 -8.18 -14.34
C LYS A 135 14.51 -8.80 -13.01
N GLU A 136 15.81 -8.74 -12.73
CA GLU A 136 16.38 -9.42 -11.56
C GLU A 136 15.86 -8.82 -10.25
N HIS A 137 15.78 -7.48 -10.20
CA HIS A 137 15.26 -6.80 -9.04
C HIS A 137 13.77 -7.06 -8.82
N HIS A 138 12.97 -6.99 -9.90
CA HIS A 138 11.54 -7.25 -9.82
C HIS A 138 11.24 -8.69 -9.40
N ASP A 139 11.87 -9.68 -10.06
CA ASP A 139 11.67 -11.10 -9.75
C ASP A 139 12.01 -11.41 -8.28
N LEU A 140 13.04 -10.75 -7.76
CA LEU A 140 13.43 -10.87 -6.37
C LEU A 140 12.42 -10.21 -5.43
N SER A 141 11.95 -9.00 -5.74
CA SER A 141 10.99 -8.25 -4.89
C SER A 141 9.64 -8.94 -4.79
N VAL A 142 9.16 -9.51 -5.89
CA VAL A 142 7.88 -10.24 -5.92
C VAL A 142 8.01 -11.72 -5.53
N CYS A 143 9.22 -12.18 -5.20
CA CYS A 143 9.54 -13.57 -4.82
C CYS A 143 9.14 -14.59 -5.89
N LYS A 144 9.29 -14.25 -7.17
CA LYS A 144 8.93 -15.12 -8.29
C LYS A 144 9.85 -14.91 -9.49
N GLU A 145 10.69 -15.90 -9.78
CA GLU A 145 11.52 -15.93 -10.99
C GLU A 145 10.63 -15.95 -12.26
N GLY A 146 10.91 -15.05 -13.21
CA GLY A 146 10.12 -14.89 -14.44
C GLY A 146 8.86 -14.00 -14.27
N GLY A 147 8.63 -13.43 -13.09
CA GLY A 147 7.54 -12.51 -12.80
C GLY A 147 7.57 -11.26 -13.69
N TYR A 148 8.77 -10.69 -13.87
CA TYR A 148 8.98 -9.52 -14.72
C TYR A 148 8.53 -9.73 -16.17
N GLU A 149 8.93 -10.85 -16.79
CA GLU A 149 8.59 -11.13 -18.18
C GLU A 149 7.08 -11.30 -18.36
N ILE A 150 6.42 -11.97 -17.41
CA ILE A 150 4.96 -12.14 -17.43
C ILE A 150 4.27 -10.79 -17.31
N ALA A 151 4.72 -9.94 -16.39
CA ALA A 151 4.14 -8.61 -16.18
C ALA A 151 4.37 -7.70 -17.40
N LEU A 152 5.58 -7.68 -17.97
CA LEU A 152 5.91 -6.88 -19.15
C LEU A 152 5.10 -7.33 -20.39
N ASP A 153 4.94 -8.62 -20.60
CA ASP A 153 4.12 -9.16 -21.68
C ASP A 153 2.65 -8.77 -21.51
N ALA A 154 2.12 -8.82 -20.28
CA ALA A 154 0.77 -8.39 -19.97
C ALA A 154 0.58 -6.87 -20.18
N VAL A 155 1.56 -6.04 -19.79
CA VAL A 155 1.58 -4.60 -20.06
C VAL A 155 1.47 -4.32 -21.55
N ARG A 156 2.34 -4.94 -22.37
CA ARG A 156 2.36 -4.78 -23.83
C ARG A 156 1.03 -5.18 -24.46
N GLU A 157 0.46 -6.30 -24.03
CA GLU A 157 -0.83 -6.78 -24.53
C GLU A 157 -1.99 -5.83 -24.13
N ALA A 158 -2.00 -5.33 -22.90
CA ALA A 158 -3.01 -4.36 -22.46
C ALA A 158 -2.93 -3.07 -23.28
N VAL A 159 -1.72 -2.52 -23.48
CA VAL A 159 -1.48 -1.35 -24.33
C VAL A 159 -1.95 -1.62 -25.77
N ARG A 160 -1.58 -2.77 -26.35
CA ARG A 160 -1.99 -3.16 -27.72
C ARG A 160 -3.52 -3.23 -27.87
N ARG A 161 -4.23 -3.65 -26.83
CA ARG A 161 -5.71 -3.66 -26.81
C ARG A 161 -6.36 -2.31 -26.52
N GLY A 162 -5.56 -1.25 -26.36
CA GLY A 162 -6.07 0.11 -26.15
C GLY A 162 -6.43 0.43 -24.70
N PHE A 163 -6.01 -0.39 -23.74
CA PHE A 163 -6.15 -0.05 -22.32
C PHE A 163 -5.10 0.98 -21.91
N ARG A 164 -5.46 1.80 -20.94
CA ARG A 164 -4.54 2.67 -20.25
C ARG A 164 -3.75 1.86 -19.23
N VAL A 165 -2.43 1.99 -19.26
CA VAL A 165 -1.52 1.30 -18.37
C VAL A 165 -0.56 2.30 -17.72
N THR A 166 -0.41 2.20 -16.41
CA THR A 166 0.63 2.87 -15.62
C THR A 166 1.41 1.82 -14.83
N THR A 167 2.60 2.15 -14.38
CA THR A 167 3.34 1.30 -13.43
C THR A 167 3.33 1.92 -12.03
N ASN A 168 3.44 1.07 -11.02
CA ASN A 168 3.68 1.45 -9.63
C ASN A 168 4.97 0.77 -9.18
N THR A 169 5.96 1.58 -8.80
CA THR A 169 7.32 1.14 -8.49
C THR A 169 7.69 1.55 -7.07
N THR A 170 8.08 0.59 -6.26
CA THR A 170 8.61 0.81 -4.91
C THR A 170 10.13 0.82 -4.95
N ILE A 171 10.73 1.87 -4.40
CA ILE A 171 12.20 2.03 -4.31
C ILE A 171 12.63 1.69 -2.90
N PHE A 172 13.45 0.66 -2.76
CA PHE A 172 13.97 0.18 -1.47
C PHE A 172 15.37 0.71 -1.18
N GLU A 173 15.84 0.55 0.05
CA GLU A 173 17.22 0.84 0.45
C GLU A 173 18.19 0.03 -0.44
N GLY A 174 19.27 0.69 -0.85
CA GLY A 174 20.31 0.04 -1.68
C GLY A 174 19.93 -0.18 -3.16
N THR A 175 18.74 0.23 -3.61
CA THR A 175 18.38 0.15 -5.04
C THR A 175 19.32 1.00 -5.88
N ASP A 176 19.86 0.42 -6.96
CA ASP A 176 20.72 1.15 -7.91
C ASP A 176 19.91 2.16 -8.72
N SER A 177 20.30 3.43 -8.64
CA SER A 177 19.60 4.52 -9.31
C SER A 177 19.65 4.43 -10.83
N GLN A 178 20.72 3.86 -11.42
CA GLN A 178 20.85 3.70 -12.87
C GLN A 178 19.93 2.59 -13.40
N SER A 179 19.84 1.49 -12.70
CA SER A 179 18.91 0.41 -13.02
C SER A 179 17.47 0.92 -13.02
N VAL A 180 17.06 1.73 -12.01
CA VAL A 180 15.75 2.36 -11.99
C VAL A 180 15.53 3.29 -13.19
N ARG A 181 16.53 4.07 -13.57
CA ARG A 181 16.48 4.97 -14.74
C ARG A 181 16.34 4.21 -16.05
N ALA A 182 17.08 3.10 -16.21
CA ALA A 182 16.96 2.20 -17.36
C ALA A 182 15.57 1.58 -17.43
N PHE A 183 15.06 1.10 -16.30
CA PHE A 183 13.70 0.58 -16.18
C PHE A 183 12.64 1.60 -16.61
N PHE A 184 12.74 2.87 -16.17
CA PHE A 184 11.79 3.91 -16.59
C PHE A 184 11.78 4.13 -18.10
N SER A 185 12.96 4.13 -18.73
CA SER A 185 13.04 4.23 -20.17
C SER A 185 12.39 3.02 -20.86
N GLY A 186 12.65 1.82 -20.36
CA GLY A 186 12.00 0.59 -20.84
C GLY A 186 10.47 0.61 -20.72
N MET A 187 9.93 1.18 -19.65
CA MET A 187 8.48 1.32 -19.48
C MET A 187 7.88 2.31 -20.48
N MET A 188 8.56 3.41 -20.77
CA MET A 188 8.11 4.34 -21.82
C MET A 188 8.14 3.67 -23.20
N ASP A 189 9.16 2.85 -23.49
CA ASP A 189 9.27 2.09 -24.74
C ASP A 189 8.20 0.98 -24.83
N ALA A 190 7.75 0.42 -23.71
CA ALA A 190 6.64 -0.51 -23.62
C ALA A 190 5.26 0.14 -23.83
N GLY A 191 5.19 1.48 -23.93
CA GLY A 191 3.95 2.22 -24.16
C GLY A 191 3.15 2.57 -22.91
N VAL A 192 3.75 2.48 -21.72
CA VAL A 192 3.12 2.90 -20.47
C VAL A 192 2.82 4.40 -20.48
N GLU A 193 1.64 4.81 -20.05
CA GLU A 193 1.22 6.21 -20.07
C GLU A 193 1.92 7.06 -19.00
N GLY A 194 2.24 6.45 -17.86
CA GLY A 194 2.90 7.12 -16.75
C GLY A 194 3.31 6.14 -15.64
N MET A 195 4.16 6.61 -14.76
CA MET A 195 4.74 5.83 -13.66
C MET A 195 4.40 6.47 -12.33
N MET A 196 4.12 5.66 -11.31
CA MET A 196 4.05 6.05 -9.91
C MET A 196 5.29 5.56 -9.18
N LEU A 197 5.78 6.37 -8.25
CA LEU A 197 6.95 6.08 -7.45
C LEU A 197 6.62 6.19 -5.97
N SER A 198 7.09 5.24 -5.19
CA SER A 198 7.00 5.31 -3.74
C SER A 198 8.31 4.83 -3.12
N PRO A 199 8.80 5.46 -2.06
CA PRO A 199 9.82 4.83 -1.24
C PRO A 199 9.26 3.59 -0.58
N GLY A 200 10.07 2.56 -0.41
CA GLY A 200 9.79 1.48 0.52
C GLY A 200 9.63 2.07 1.92
N TYR A 201 8.57 1.69 2.60
CA TYR A 201 8.24 2.24 3.91
C TYR A 201 7.94 1.15 4.91
N SER A 202 8.59 1.23 6.08
CA SER A 202 8.28 0.35 7.19
C SER A 202 6.90 0.67 7.76
N TYR A 203 6.00 -0.28 7.72
CA TYR A 203 4.68 -0.16 8.32
C TYR A 203 4.44 -1.32 9.28
N ASP A 204 3.58 -1.12 10.28
CA ASP A 204 3.42 -2.06 11.40
C ASP A 204 3.21 -3.51 10.97
N LYS A 205 2.58 -3.70 9.82
CA LYS A 205 2.27 -5.01 9.29
C LYS A 205 3.33 -5.59 8.34
N ALA A 206 4.40 -4.87 8.03
CA ALA A 206 5.52 -5.46 7.28
C ALA A 206 6.29 -6.43 8.18
N PRO A 207 6.58 -7.65 7.71
CA PRO A 207 7.31 -8.63 8.49
C PRO A 207 8.77 -8.21 8.74
N ASP A 208 9.26 -7.32 7.93
CA ASP A 208 10.62 -6.83 7.92
C ASP A 208 10.65 -5.31 7.95
N GLN A 209 11.56 -4.75 8.75
CA GLN A 209 11.67 -3.31 8.98
C GLN A 209 13.03 -2.74 8.54
N GLN A 210 13.99 -3.56 8.12
CA GLN A 210 15.38 -3.13 7.88
C GLN A 210 15.65 -2.61 6.47
N HIS A 211 14.85 -3.03 5.48
CA HIS A 211 15.02 -2.59 4.08
C HIS A 211 14.34 -1.27 3.77
N PHE A 212 13.87 -0.58 4.80
CA PHE A 212 13.18 0.68 4.65
C PHE A 212 14.09 1.83 5.01
N SER A 213 14.39 2.67 4.03
CA SER A 213 15.22 3.86 4.19
C SER A 213 14.58 4.90 5.11
N ASN A 214 15.42 5.65 5.79
CA ASN A 214 14.97 6.86 6.46
C ASN A 214 14.63 7.96 5.42
N ARG A 215 14.00 9.04 5.89
CA ARG A 215 13.53 10.15 5.04
C ARG A 215 14.65 10.82 4.24
N GLU A 216 15.82 11.01 4.85
CA GLU A 216 16.96 11.67 4.21
C GLU A 216 17.59 10.80 3.12
N SER A 217 17.80 9.52 3.40
CA SER A 217 18.24 8.51 2.41
C SER A 217 17.30 8.46 1.22
N ASN A 218 15.98 8.41 1.48
CA ASN A 218 14.96 8.42 0.44
C ASN A 218 15.06 9.69 -0.43
N GLN A 219 15.16 10.87 0.18
CA GLN A 219 15.29 12.12 -0.56
C GLN A 219 16.56 12.15 -1.41
N SER A 220 17.67 11.65 -0.90
CA SER A 220 18.92 11.51 -1.65
C SER A 220 18.74 10.57 -2.84
N MET A 221 18.16 9.41 -2.65
CA MET A 221 17.85 8.44 -3.70
C MET A 221 16.98 9.04 -4.80
N PHE A 222 15.86 9.69 -4.43
CA PHE A 222 14.98 10.33 -5.41
C PHE A 222 15.64 11.50 -6.14
N ARG A 223 16.56 12.24 -5.51
CA ARG A 223 17.38 13.23 -6.23
C ARG A 223 18.21 12.57 -7.32
N ARG A 224 18.90 11.46 -7.05
CA ARG A 224 19.70 10.73 -8.04
C ARG A 224 18.85 10.18 -9.19
N ILE A 225 17.69 9.63 -8.88
CA ILE A 225 16.79 9.05 -9.88
C ILE A 225 16.18 10.13 -10.78
N LEU A 226 15.68 11.22 -10.19
CA LEU A 226 14.83 12.20 -10.87
C LEU A 226 15.57 13.42 -11.40
N SER A 227 16.82 13.69 -10.98
CA SER A 227 17.63 14.77 -11.55
C SER A 227 18.09 14.40 -12.95
N ASN A 228 18.16 15.38 -13.83
CA ASN A 228 18.56 15.19 -15.24
C ASN A 228 17.76 14.06 -15.94
N ARG A 229 16.49 13.93 -15.60
CA ARG A 229 15.62 12.88 -16.14
C ARG A 229 15.40 12.99 -17.63
N ASP A 230 15.20 11.87 -18.29
CA ASP A 230 14.78 11.82 -19.69
C ASP A 230 13.44 12.56 -19.88
N ALA A 231 13.34 13.39 -20.91
CA ALA A 231 12.12 14.13 -21.22
C ALA A 231 10.93 13.24 -21.60
N ARG A 232 11.20 11.99 -22.01
CA ARG A 232 10.15 11.01 -22.33
C ARG A 232 9.46 10.46 -21.10
N TRP A 233 10.12 10.48 -19.92
CA TRP A 233 9.53 9.91 -18.71
C TRP A 233 8.32 10.71 -18.26
N ARG A 234 7.24 10.01 -18.06
CA ARG A 234 5.96 10.55 -17.61
C ARG A 234 5.60 9.93 -16.25
N PHE A 235 5.26 10.80 -15.30
CA PHE A 235 4.80 10.38 -13.98
C PHE A 235 3.34 10.77 -13.82
N ASN A 236 2.50 9.85 -13.37
CA ASN A 236 1.09 10.12 -13.05
C ASN A 236 0.93 10.61 -11.60
N MET A 237 1.87 11.42 -11.16
CA MET A 237 1.96 12.05 -9.85
C MET A 237 2.08 13.56 -10.02
N SER A 238 1.69 14.31 -8.97
CA SER A 238 1.87 15.76 -8.94
C SER A 238 3.34 16.12 -9.06
N PRO A 239 3.72 17.11 -9.91
CA PRO A 239 5.09 17.62 -9.94
C PRO A 239 5.58 18.10 -8.58
N LEU A 240 4.67 18.63 -7.74
CA LEU A 240 5.00 19.08 -6.39
C LEU A 240 5.29 17.93 -5.44
N PHE A 241 4.65 16.77 -5.65
CA PHE A 241 4.97 15.56 -4.90
C PHE A 241 6.33 14.99 -5.31
N LEU A 242 6.70 15.05 -6.59
CA LEU A 242 8.06 14.69 -7.02
C LEU A 242 9.12 15.63 -6.40
N GLU A 243 8.85 16.94 -6.28
CA GLU A 243 9.71 17.86 -5.54
C GLU A 243 9.83 17.48 -4.06
N PHE A 244 8.73 17.02 -3.43
CA PHE A 244 8.73 16.54 -2.06
C PHE A 244 9.58 15.28 -1.89
N LEU A 245 9.46 14.30 -2.78
CA LEU A 245 10.30 13.10 -2.76
C LEU A 245 11.81 13.44 -2.85
N MET A 246 12.19 14.47 -3.61
CA MET A 246 13.57 14.96 -3.71
C MET A 246 14.01 15.84 -2.52
N GLY A 247 13.15 16.10 -1.54
CA GLY A 247 13.44 17.01 -0.43
C GLY A 247 13.50 18.49 -0.82
N LYS A 248 12.98 18.87 -2.01
CA LYS A 248 12.95 20.26 -2.51
C LYS A 248 11.69 21.02 -2.08
N ARG A 249 10.77 20.33 -1.41
CA ARG A 249 9.50 20.87 -0.90
C ARG A 249 9.07 20.14 0.36
N ASN A 250 8.45 20.87 1.28
CA ASN A 250 7.71 20.29 2.39
C ASN A 250 6.22 20.24 2.04
N LEU A 251 5.56 19.15 2.39
CA LEU A 251 4.12 18.94 2.29
C LEU A 251 3.63 18.42 3.64
N GLN A 252 2.43 18.78 4.02
CA GLN A 252 1.75 18.19 5.18
C GLN A 252 1.14 16.84 4.82
N CYS A 253 1.19 15.91 5.75
CA CYS A 253 0.46 14.66 5.60
C CYS A 253 -1.05 14.89 5.74
N THR A 254 -1.83 14.42 4.77
CA THR A 254 -3.30 14.51 4.76
C THR A 254 -3.92 13.13 4.58
N PRO A 255 -3.91 12.26 5.63
CA PRO A 255 -4.30 10.85 5.49
C PRO A 255 -5.75 10.68 5.02
N TRP A 256 -6.64 11.59 5.42
CA TRP A 256 -8.05 11.63 4.96
C TRP A 256 -8.20 11.84 3.46
N GLY A 257 -7.15 12.31 2.77
CA GLY A 257 -7.13 12.51 1.31
C GLY A 257 -7.11 11.21 0.52
N MET A 258 -6.66 10.12 1.16
CA MET A 258 -6.60 8.78 0.56
C MET A 258 -7.00 7.71 1.58
N PRO A 259 -8.29 7.69 2.04
CA PRO A 259 -8.78 6.69 2.98
C PRO A 259 -8.77 5.30 2.35
N ALA A 260 -8.71 4.28 3.22
CA ALA A 260 -8.78 2.88 2.82
C ALA A 260 -10.05 2.20 3.36
N TYR A 261 -10.69 1.39 2.52
CA TYR A 261 -11.85 0.57 2.88
C TYR A 261 -11.62 -0.89 2.49
N SER A 262 -11.90 -1.79 3.41
CA SER A 262 -11.64 -3.21 3.25
C SER A 262 -12.75 -4.07 3.88
N ILE A 263 -12.57 -5.39 3.89
CA ILE A 263 -13.48 -6.33 4.59
C ILE A 263 -13.66 -6.02 6.09
N PHE A 264 -12.75 -5.26 6.69
CA PHE A 264 -12.85 -4.84 8.08
C PHE A 264 -13.63 -3.53 8.26
N GLY A 265 -13.72 -2.69 7.22
CA GLY A 265 -14.34 -1.36 7.26
C GLY A 265 -13.35 -0.26 6.87
N TRP A 266 -13.59 0.98 7.33
CA TRP A 266 -12.75 2.15 7.10
C TRP A 266 -11.53 2.14 8.02
N GLN A 267 -10.34 2.02 7.44
CA GLN A 267 -9.09 1.89 8.19
C GLN A 267 -8.64 3.23 8.79
N LYS A 268 -8.27 3.24 10.07
CA LYS A 268 -7.70 4.37 10.81
C LYS A 268 -6.18 4.26 10.90
N PRO A 269 -5.44 5.36 10.91
CA PRO A 269 -5.77 6.68 10.37
C PRO A 269 -5.53 6.73 8.86
N CYS A 270 -4.73 5.81 8.34
CA CYS A 270 -4.29 5.76 6.94
C CYS A 270 -4.04 4.32 6.50
N TYR A 271 -3.73 4.18 5.22
CA TYR A 271 -3.46 2.90 4.58
C TYR A 271 -2.31 2.07 5.24
N LEU A 272 -1.36 2.74 5.88
CA LEU A 272 -0.17 2.08 6.47
C LEU A 272 -0.34 1.73 7.93
N LEU A 273 -0.83 2.68 8.71
CA LEU A 273 -1.05 2.50 10.14
C LEU A 273 -2.45 1.88 10.30
N GLN A 274 -2.50 0.73 10.94
CA GLN A 274 -3.77 0.03 11.18
C GLN A 274 -4.14 0.18 12.65
N ASP A 275 -4.40 1.43 13.08
CA ASP A 275 -4.76 1.71 14.47
C ASP A 275 -6.23 1.40 14.80
N GLY A 276 -6.94 0.77 13.87
CA GLY A 276 -8.31 0.32 14.02
C GLY A 276 -9.17 0.62 12.79
N TYR A 277 -10.48 0.44 12.94
CA TYR A 277 -11.45 0.59 11.85
C TYR A 277 -12.69 1.35 12.33
N ALA A 278 -13.24 2.17 11.44
CA ALA A 278 -14.56 2.78 11.58
C ALA A 278 -15.59 2.04 10.72
N ASP A 279 -16.85 2.09 11.12
CA ASP A 279 -17.94 1.47 10.37
C ASP A 279 -18.46 2.38 9.25
N THR A 280 -18.32 3.71 9.40
CA THR A 280 -18.68 4.71 8.38
C THR A 280 -17.52 5.65 8.07
N PHE A 281 -17.55 6.24 6.87
CA PHE A 281 -16.55 7.24 6.48
C PHE A 281 -16.62 8.50 7.37
N GLN A 282 -17.83 8.90 7.76
CA GLN A 282 -17.99 10.03 8.68
C GLN A 282 -17.39 9.73 10.05
N GLU A 283 -17.61 8.53 10.58
CA GLU A 283 -16.97 8.09 11.83
C GLU A 283 -15.46 8.09 11.73
N LEU A 284 -14.88 7.65 10.59
CA LEU A 284 -13.44 7.74 10.35
C LEU A 284 -12.95 9.18 10.53
N LEU A 285 -13.66 10.16 9.95
CA LEU A 285 -13.27 11.57 10.03
C LEU A 285 -13.41 12.12 11.45
N ASP A 286 -14.51 11.81 12.13
CA ASP A 286 -14.86 12.42 13.42
C ASP A 286 -14.13 11.78 14.61
N SER A 287 -13.85 10.46 14.54
CA SER A 287 -13.25 9.71 15.65
C SER A 287 -11.72 9.63 15.59
N THR A 288 -11.10 10.08 14.50
CA THR A 288 -9.64 10.06 14.36
C THR A 288 -9.05 11.39 14.79
N ASP A 289 -8.16 11.34 15.79
CA ASP A 289 -7.36 12.51 16.19
C ASP A 289 -6.21 12.71 15.21
N TRP A 290 -6.47 13.47 14.15
CA TRP A 290 -5.54 13.71 13.04
C TRP A 290 -4.26 14.43 13.47
N SER A 291 -4.24 15.12 14.63
CA SER A 291 -3.06 15.82 15.14
C SER A 291 -1.93 14.88 15.55
N LYS A 292 -2.26 13.60 15.78
CA LYS A 292 -1.29 12.56 16.17
C LYS A 292 -0.54 11.95 15.00
N TYR A 293 -0.84 12.36 13.76
CA TYR A 293 -0.30 11.71 12.56
C TYR A 293 0.34 12.72 11.61
N GLY A 294 1.31 12.22 10.83
CA GLY A 294 2.15 13.02 9.95
C GLY A 294 3.50 13.32 10.57
N TYR A 295 4.41 13.81 9.74
CA TYR A 295 5.80 14.10 10.16
C TYR A 295 5.85 15.11 11.30
N GLU A 296 5.05 16.17 11.23
CA GLU A 296 5.04 17.27 12.20
C GLU A 296 4.42 16.88 13.55
N SER A 297 3.72 15.77 13.64
CA SER A 297 3.12 15.29 14.90
C SER A 297 4.13 14.75 15.90
N GLY A 298 5.38 14.47 15.47
CA GLY A 298 6.37 13.77 16.26
C GLY A 298 6.09 12.28 16.48
N ASN A 299 5.07 11.72 15.82
CA ASN A 299 4.78 10.28 15.90
C ASN A 299 5.91 9.48 15.24
N PRO A 300 6.60 8.60 15.98
CA PRO A 300 7.73 7.84 15.45
C PRO A 300 7.34 6.96 14.25
N LYS A 301 6.10 6.46 14.20
CA LYS A 301 5.57 5.70 13.07
C LYS A 301 5.41 6.53 11.80
N CYS A 302 5.40 7.88 11.90
CA CYS A 302 5.27 8.80 10.77
C CYS A 302 6.59 9.45 10.36
N ALA A 303 7.64 9.33 11.18
CA ALA A 303 8.90 10.08 11.05
C ALA A 303 9.57 9.93 9.68
N ASN A 304 9.58 8.72 9.12
CA ASN A 304 10.21 8.42 7.84
C ASN A 304 9.22 8.33 6.68
N CYS A 305 7.92 8.49 6.93
CA CYS A 305 6.91 8.34 5.90
C CYS A 305 6.99 9.45 4.83
N MET A 306 7.03 9.03 3.57
CA MET A 306 7.00 9.91 2.40
C MET A 306 6.01 9.39 1.34
N LEU A 307 5.04 8.57 1.73
CA LEU A 307 4.18 7.87 0.79
C LEU A 307 3.12 8.76 0.15
N HIS A 308 2.80 8.44 -1.09
CA HIS A 308 1.77 9.13 -1.87
C HIS A 308 0.41 9.15 -1.16
N SER A 309 0.05 8.09 -0.40
CA SER A 309 -1.21 8.02 0.34
C SER A 309 -1.41 9.14 1.37
N GLY A 310 -0.32 9.72 1.90
CA GLY A 310 -0.38 10.85 2.82
C GLY A 310 -0.13 12.21 2.16
N TYR A 311 0.73 12.27 1.15
CA TYR A 311 1.29 13.53 0.66
C TYR A 311 0.84 13.93 -0.76
N GLU A 312 0.40 12.99 -1.60
CA GLU A 312 -0.06 13.31 -2.96
C GLU A 312 -1.35 14.16 -2.91
N ALA A 313 -2.28 13.84 -2.03
CA ALA A 313 -3.51 14.61 -1.84
C ALA A 313 -3.21 16.04 -1.39
N SER A 314 -2.22 16.22 -0.50
CA SER A 314 -1.73 17.53 -0.07
C SER A 314 -1.10 18.31 -1.24
N ALA A 315 -0.29 17.65 -2.08
CA ALA A 315 0.30 18.26 -3.26
C ALA A 315 -0.76 18.74 -4.25
N VAL A 316 -1.79 17.92 -4.48
CA VAL A 316 -2.92 18.25 -5.35
C VAL A 316 -3.72 19.42 -4.76
N ASP A 317 -4.05 19.39 -3.46
CA ASP A 317 -4.79 20.49 -2.81
C ASP A 317 -4.01 21.81 -2.86
N TYR A 318 -2.71 21.77 -2.62
CA TYR A 318 -1.83 22.95 -2.69
C TYR A 318 -1.79 23.56 -4.09
N THR A 319 -1.85 22.73 -5.14
CA THR A 319 -1.91 23.21 -6.55
C THR A 319 -3.07 24.19 -6.79
N PHE A 320 -4.17 24.10 -6.03
CA PHE A 320 -5.32 25.03 -6.13
C PHE A 320 -5.22 26.24 -5.22
N SER A 321 -4.04 26.57 -4.70
CA SER A 321 -3.73 27.87 -4.09
C SER A 321 -3.02 28.77 -5.09
N PHE A 322 -3.08 30.11 -4.91
CA PHE A 322 -2.34 31.06 -5.76
C PHE A 322 -0.85 30.73 -5.86
N LYS A 323 -0.22 30.48 -4.73
CA LYS A 323 1.20 30.06 -4.67
C LYS A 323 1.42 28.70 -5.32
N GLY A 324 0.48 27.79 -5.16
CA GLY A 324 0.54 26.44 -5.69
C GLY A 324 0.41 26.36 -7.20
N ILE A 325 -0.48 27.15 -7.80
CA ILE A 325 -0.61 27.26 -9.27
C ILE A 325 0.76 27.69 -9.88
N PHE A 326 1.33 28.77 -9.36
CA PHE A 326 2.64 29.23 -9.83
C PHE A 326 3.74 28.20 -9.64
N ALA A 327 3.79 27.57 -8.46
CA ALA A 327 4.75 26.49 -8.16
C ALA A 327 4.58 25.30 -9.11
N THR A 328 3.33 24.90 -9.40
CA THR A 328 3.06 23.77 -10.30
C THR A 328 3.47 24.09 -11.74
N VAL A 329 3.14 25.30 -12.24
CA VAL A 329 3.57 25.76 -13.58
C VAL A 329 5.09 25.79 -13.65
N ARG A 330 5.75 26.35 -12.63
CA ARG A 330 7.22 26.37 -12.54
C ARG A 330 7.78 24.96 -12.56
N ALA A 331 7.25 24.06 -11.75
CA ALA A 331 7.69 22.66 -11.70
C ALA A 331 7.49 21.93 -13.03
N MET A 332 6.41 22.24 -13.78
CA MET A 332 6.17 21.66 -15.10
C MET A 332 7.14 22.20 -16.16
N LEU A 333 7.43 23.51 -16.15
CA LEU A 333 8.29 24.14 -17.15
C LEU A 333 9.76 23.90 -16.90
N PHE A 334 10.17 23.92 -15.63
CA PHE A 334 11.59 23.84 -15.22
C PHE A 334 11.93 22.51 -14.53
N SER A 335 11.12 21.48 -14.71
CA SER A 335 11.31 20.15 -14.09
C SER A 335 12.56 19.39 -14.56
N ARG A 336 13.37 19.94 -15.46
CA ARG A 336 14.71 19.49 -15.76
C ARG A 336 15.65 19.99 -14.66
N TYR A 337 15.54 19.38 -13.49
CA TYR A 337 16.48 19.66 -12.41
C TYR A 337 17.89 19.25 -12.86
N ARG A 338 18.73 20.22 -13.14
CA ARG A 338 20.18 20.01 -13.23
C ARG A 338 20.71 20.01 -11.79
N ASP A 339 21.17 18.89 -11.35
CA ASP A 339 21.81 18.72 -10.05
C ASP A 339 23.16 18.06 -10.30
N GLU A 340 24.21 18.89 -10.31
CA GLU A 340 25.56 18.42 -10.60
C GLU A 340 26.10 17.50 -9.51
N GLU A 341 25.67 17.69 -8.26
CA GLU A 341 26.06 16.84 -7.15
C GLU A 341 25.41 15.45 -7.27
N ALA A 342 24.09 15.41 -7.58
CA ALA A 342 23.40 14.16 -7.86
C ALA A 342 24.04 13.44 -9.08
N ALA A 343 24.44 14.16 -10.11
CA ALA A 343 25.13 13.58 -11.27
C ALA A 343 26.50 12.97 -10.90
N ARG A 344 27.25 13.61 -10.00
CA ARG A 344 28.53 13.07 -9.48
C ARG A 344 28.34 11.86 -8.61
N GLN A 345 27.30 11.85 -7.76
CA GLN A 345 26.96 10.71 -6.90
C GLN A 345 26.55 9.49 -7.73
N VAL A 346 25.76 9.70 -8.78
CA VAL A 346 25.39 8.66 -9.76
C VAL A 346 26.64 8.08 -10.46
N ALA A 347 27.59 8.94 -10.86
CA ALA A 347 28.84 8.48 -11.48
C ALA A 347 29.73 7.68 -10.50
N ALA A 348 29.67 8.01 -9.20
CA ALA A 348 30.41 7.30 -8.15
C ALA A 348 29.78 5.95 -7.78
N GLU A 349 28.45 5.81 -7.86
CA GLU A 349 27.74 4.54 -7.61
C GLU A 349 28.11 3.46 -8.64
N ASN A 350 28.36 3.84 -9.89
CA ASN A 350 28.81 2.91 -10.95
C ASN A 350 30.13 2.20 -10.64
N GLN A 351 30.84 2.59 -9.56
CA GLN A 351 32.09 1.98 -9.13
C GLN A 351 31.94 1.05 -7.91
N ARG A 352 30.73 0.90 -7.35
CA ARG A 352 30.50 0.02 -6.19
C ARG A 352 29.85 -1.29 -6.64
N PRO A 353 30.37 -2.45 -6.19
CA PRO A 353 29.67 -3.71 -6.43
C PRO A 353 28.34 -3.72 -5.66
N ALA A 354 27.27 -4.13 -6.35
CA ALA A 354 25.96 -4.33 -5.76
C ALA A 354 25.99 -5.56 -4.85
N LEU A 355 26.27 -5.36 -3.57
CA LEU A 355 26.11 -6.39 -2.54
C LEU A 355 25.39 -5.76 -1.35
N VAL A 356 24.12 -6.07 -1.22
CA VAL A 356 23.39 -5.91 0.03
C VAL A 356 23.99 -6.89 1.04
N GLN A 357 24.81 -6.42 1.97
CA GLN A 357 25.17 -7.22 3.16
C GLN A 357 23.94 -7.29 4.05
N ILE A 358 23.42 -8.50 4.21
CA ILE A 358 22.28 -8.79 5.08
C ILE A 358 22.84 -9.28 6.40
N ASP A 359 22.78 -8.45 7.44
CA ASP A 359 23.08 -8.88 8.79
C ASP A 359 21.94 -9.78 9.30
N ALA A 360 22.31 -10.92 9.88
CA ALA A 360 21.34 -11.88 10.39
C ALA A 360 20.55 -11.28 11.57
N LEU A 361 19.24 -11.13 11.39
CA LEU A 361 18.34 -10.73 12.45
C LEU A 361 18.10 -11.85 13.47
N ALA A 362 17.94 -11.46 14.73
CA ALA A 362 17.41 -12.35 15.74
C ALA A 362 15.96 -12.72 15.39
N PRO A 363 15.58 -14.00 15.45
CA PRO A 363 14.21 -14.42 15.17
C PRO A 363 13.24 -13.74 16.16
N ARG A 364 12.07 -13.29 15.65
CA ARG A 364 11.02 -12.77 16.53
C ARG A 364 10.53 -13.87 17.46
N PRO A 365 10.29 -13.57 18.76
CA PRO A 365 9.72 -14.54 19.68
C PRO A 365 8.35 -14.98 19.20
N THR A 366 8.12 -16.29 19.09
CA THR A 366 6.80 -16.81 18.75
C THR A 366 5.85 -16.65 19.94
N LEU A 367 4.64 -16.13 19.68
CA LEU A 367 3.57 -16.04 20.66
C LEU A 367 2.62 -17.24 20.60
N THR A 368 2.74 -18.08 19.57
CA THR A 368 1.87 -19.25 19.41
C THR A 368 1.94 -20.16 20.65
N GLY A 369 0.78 -20.45 21.24
CA GLY A 369 0.68 -21.22 22.49
C GLY A 369 0.78 -20.38 23.78
N ALA A 370 1.12 -19.10 23.69
CA ALA A 370 1.15 -18.21 24.87
C ALA A 370 -0.27 -17.92 25.39
N GLN A 371 -0.36 -17.67 26.69
CA GLN A 371 -1.61 -17.32 27.38
C GLN A 371 -1.41 -16.12 28.30
N VAL A 372 -2.42 -15.26 28.38
CA VAL A 372 -2.51 -14.11 29.28
C VAL A 372 -3.80 -14.23 30.08
N ALA A 373 -3.69 -14.32 31.39
CA ALA A 373 -4.86 -14.42 32.30
C ALA A 373 -4.81 -13.39 33.44
N ALA A 374 -3.62 -12.80 33.71
CA ALA A 374 -3.49 -11.79 34.75
C ALA A 374 -4.20 -10.47 34.31
N PRO A 375 -5.13 -9.93 35.11
CA PRO A 375 -5.84 -8.68 34.74
C PRO A 375 -4.90 -7.50 34.49
N ALA A 376 -3.80 -7.39 35.20
CA ALA A 376 -2.79 -6.32 35.03
C ALA A 376 -2.05 -6.40 33.67
N GLU A 377 -2.00 -7.58 33.04
CA GLU A 377 -1.33 -7.80 31.77
C GLU A 377 -2.29 -7.88 30.58
N MET A 378 -3.61 -7.88 30.84
CA MET A 378 -4.61 -8.11 29.81
C MET A 378 -4.59 -7.05 28.71
N ALA A 379 -4.45 -5.77 29.06
CA ALA A 379 -4.36 -4.70 28.08
C ALA A 379 -3.14 -4.89 27.15
N THR A 380 -1.98 -5.19 27.71
CA THR A 380 -0.76 -5.48 26.95
C THR A 380 -0.90 -6.76 26.12
N GLY A 381 -1.59 -7.77 26.65
CA GLY A 381 -1.91 -9.01 25.96
C GLY A 381 -2.76 -8.79 24.72
N ILE A 382 -3.78 -7.93 24.82
CA ILE A 382 -4.67 -7.58 23.71
C ILE A 382 -3.92 -6.77 22.63
N GLU A 383 -3.01 -5.83 23.01
CA GLU A 383 -2.14 -5.15 22.04
C GLU A 383 -1.26 -6.15 21.27
N LYS A 384 -0.63 -7.10 21.97
CA LYS A 384 0.13 -8.17 21.33
C LYS A 384 -0.72 -9.04 20.42
N ALA A 385 -1.97 -9.33 20.81
CA ALA A 385 -2.89 -10.11 20.01
C ALA A 385 -3.40 -9.37 18.76
N PHE A 386 -3.52 -8.06 18.83
CA PHE A 386 -3.83 -7.22 17.67
C PHE A 386 -2.68 -7.22 16.64
N ASP A 387 -1.44 -7.24 17.10
CA ASP A 387 -0.25 -7.32 16.23
C ASP A 387 0.03 -8.75 15.73
N TYR A 388 -0.59 -9.74 16.37
CA TYR A 388 -0.44 -11.15 16.00
C TYR A 388 -1.18 -11.47 14.70
N ARG A 389 -0.58 -12.31 13.86
CA ARG A 389 -1.12 -12.67 12.54
C ARG A 389 -1.86 -14.00 12.51
N GLY A 390 -2.17 -14.54 13.67
CA GLY A 390 -2.91 -15.78 13.86
C GLY A 390 -4.21 -15.56 14.60
N ASP A 391 -5.01 -16.61 14.67
CA ASP A 391 -6.22 -16.62 15.50
C ASP A 391 -5.87 -16.66 16.99
N VAL A 392 -6.74 -16.08 17.78
CA VAL A 392 -6.69 -16.13 19.24
C VAL A 392 -7.99 -16.69 19.79
N THR A 393 -7.93 -17.25 21.00
CA THR A 393 -9.13 -17.60 21.78
C THR A 393 -9.27 -16.62 22.94
N VAL A 394 -10.34 -15.86 22.92
CA VAL A 394 -10.76 -14.96 24.01
C VAL A 394 -11.75 -15.70 24.88
N THR A 395 -11.40 -15.98 26.14
CA THR A 395 -12.32 -16.56 27.14
C THR A 395 -12.90 -15.42 27.97
N LEU A 396 -14.23 -15.31 27.97
CA LEU A 396 -14.95 -14.31 28.76
C LEU A 396 -15.08 -14.72 30.23
N GLY A 397 -15.37 -13.76 31.12
CA GLY A 397 -15.64 -14.04 32.54
C GLY A 397 -16.85 -14.98 32.77
N THR A 398 -17.73 -15.11 31.80
CA THR A 398 -18.84 -16.09 31.77
C THR A 398 -18.40 -17.52 31.46
N GLY A 399 -17.15 -17.73 31.03
CA GLY A 399 -16.65 -19.00 30.54
C GLY A 399 -16.87 -19.25 29.04
N GLU A 400 -17.58 -18.36 28.35
CA GLU A 400 -17.73 -18.41 26.89
C GLU A 400 -16.39 -18.18 26.18
N LYS A 401 -16.17 -18.92 25.09
CA LYS A 401 -14.93 -18.83 24.28
C LYS A 401 -15.26 -18.32 22.89
N LEU A 402 -14.56 -17.26 22.49
CA LEU A 402 -14.61 -16.68 21.15
C LEU A 402 -13.28 -16.95 20.45
N GLU A 403 -13.31 -17.70 19.35
CA GLU A 403 -12.13 -18.00 18.55
C GLU A 403 -12.17 -17.20 17.23
N GLY A 404 -11.07 -16.51 16.91
CA GLY A 404 -10.94 -15.75 15.66
C GLY A 404 -9.77 -14.79 15.66
N TYR A 405 -9.79 -13.89 14.69
CA TYR A 405 -8.77 -12.89 14.46
C TYR A 405 -9.17 -11.53 15.05
N ILE A 406 -8.32 -10.96 15.94
CA ILE A 406 -8.54 -9.60 16.46
C ILE A 406 -8.12 -8.60 15.39
N PHE A 407 -9.09 -7.88 14.82
CA PHE A 407 -8.84 -6.94 13.74
C PHE A 407 -8.89 -5.48 14.17
N ASP A 408 -9.44 -5.18 15.37
CA ASP A 408 -9.58 -3.83 15.89
C ASP A 408 -9.55 -3.81 17.42
N ARG A 409 -9.08 -2.73 18.01
CA ARG A 409 -9.16 -2.43 19.43
C ARG A 409 -9.23 -0.92 19.67
N GLN A 410 -9.89 -0.55 20.74
CA GLN A 410 -9.99 0.82 21.22
C GLN A 410 -9.60 0.86 22.69
N GLN A 411 -8.35 1.20 22.96
CA GLN A 411 -7.88 1.38 24.32
C GLN A 411 -8.20 2.81 24.79
N LYS A 412 -8.89 2.91 25.92
CA LYS A 412 -9.22 4.15 26.64
C LYS A 412 -8.47 4.19 27.98
N ALA A 413 -8.48 5.34 28.64
CA ALA A 413 -7.90 5.47 29.98
C ALA A 413 -8.58 4.50 30.98
N ASP A 414 -9.87 4.27 30.83
CA ASP A 414 -10.62 3.27 31.58
C ASP A 414 -10.71 1.95 30.79
N LEU A 415 -10.18 0.87 31.37
CA LEU A 415 -10.25 -0.46 30.77
C LEU A 415 -11.67 -0.98 30.61
N ALA A 416 -12.61 -0.56 31.48
CA ALA A 416 -14.03 -0.92 31.35
C ALA A 416 -14.68 -0.31 30.10
N ALA A 417 -14.17 0.83 29.64
CA ALA A 417 -14.60 1.49 28.42
C ALA A 417 -13.77 1.10 27.19
N SER A 418 -12.73 0.26 27.36
CA SER A 418 -11.89 -0.25 26.28
C SER A 418 -12.52 -1.48 25.64
N THR A 419 -12.39 -1.59 24.31
CA THR A 419 -13.00 -2.68 23.54
C THR A 419 -12.01 -3.28 22.53
N LEU A 420 -12.17 -4.56 22.25
CA LEU A 420 -11.59 -5.25 21.10
C LEU A 420 -12.69 -5.71 20.14
N ARG A 421 -12.34 -5.88 18.86
CA ARG A 421 -13.24 -6.46 17.85
C ARG A 421 -12.58 -7.70 17.26
N ILE A 422 -13.25 -8.83 17.37
CA ILE A 422 -12.80 -10.11 16.86
C ILE A 422 -13.66 -10.54 15.67
N MET A 423 -13.03 -11.05 14.62
CA MET A 423 -13.71 -11.70 13.50
C MET A 423 -13.61 -13.21 13.66
N THR A 424 -14.73 -13.85 13.93
CA THR A 424 -14.80 -15.31 14.10
C THR A 424 -14.62 -16.03 12.75
N LYS A 425 -14.34 -17.35 12.78
CA LYS A 425 -14.22 -18.17 11.58
C LYS A 425 -15.47 -18.11 10.67
N PRO A 426 -16.71 -18.13 11.19
CA PRO A 426 -17.91 -17.88 10.36
C PRO A 426 -17.99 -16.47 9.79
N GLY A 427 -17.17 -15.53 10.29
CA GLY A 427 -17.07 -14.16 9.79
C GLY A 427 -17.94 -13.15 10.54
N GLN A 428 -18.42 -13.48 11.70
CA GLN A 428 -19.13 -12.53 12.57
C GLN A 428 -18.11 -11.56 13.21
N LYS A 429 -18.45 -10.28 13.22
CA LYS A 429 -17.69 -9.23 13.93
C LYS A 429 -18.31 -9.07 15.33
N ILE A 430 -17.56 -9.43 16.35
CA ILE A 430 -18.01 -9.36 17.76
C ILE A 430 -17.17 -8.31 18.47
N THR A 431 -17.82 -7.42 19.22
CA THR A 431 -17.17 -6.43 20.09
C THR A 431 -17.19 -6.95 21.53
N VAL A 432 -16.02 -6.95 22.18
CA VAL A 432 -15.84 -7.41 23.56
C VAL A 432 -15.17 -6.29 24.35
N ARG A 433 -15.64 -6.02 25.58
CA ARG A 433 -14.97 -5.10 26.49
C ARG A 433 -13.74 -5.77 27.09
N TYR A 434 -12.67 -5.04 27.31
CA TYR A 434 -11.47 -5.57 27.97
C TYR A 434 -11.78 -6.14 29.35
N ALA A 435 -12.70 -5.49 30.09
CA ALA A 435 -13.12 -5.93 31.40
C ALA A 435 -13.86 -7.29 31.42
N ASP A 436 -14.41 -7.71 30.27
CA ASP A 436 -15.11 -8.99 30.16
C ASP A 436 -14.16 -10.15 29.79
N VAL A 437 -12.88 -9.87 29.45
CA VAL A 437 -11.90 -10.87 29.07
C VAL A 437 -11.23 -11.47 30.31
N ALA A 438 -11.46 -12.75 30.56
CA ALA A 438 -10.83 -13.49 31.65
C ALA A 438 -9.47 -14.10 31.22
N GLN A 439 -9.36 -14.54 29.96
CA GLN A 439 -8.15 -15.16 29.43
C GLN A 439 -8.04 -14.91 27.92
N LEU A 440 -6.81 -14.69 27.46
CA LEU A 440 -6.45 -14.61 26.05
C LEU A 440 -5.40 -15.67 25.72
N SER A 441 -5.65 -16.47 24.69
CA SER A 441 -4.74 -17.53 24.23
C SER A 441 -4.41 -17.35 22.76
N PHE A 442 -3.13 -17.42 22.38
CA PHE A 442 -2.66 -17.33 21.00
C PHE A 442 -2.73 -18.72 20.36
N THR A 443 -3.82 -19.05 19.71
CA THR A 443 -4.17 -20.43 19.29
C THR A 443 -3.88 -20.71 17.82
N GLY A 444 -3.90 -19.70 16.93
CA GLY A 444 -3.53 -19.86 15.55
C GLY A 444 -2.02 -19.79 15.32
N ARG A 445 -1.57 -20.19 14.13
CA ARG A 445 -0.18 -19.97 13.69
C ARG A 445 0.01 -18.50 13.32
N ASP A 446 1.17 -17.92 13.64
CA ASP A 446 1.57 -16.61 13.13
C ASP A 446 1.86 -16.68 11.63
N MET A 447 1.02 -16.06 10.81
CA MET A 447 1.13 -16.09 9.36
C MET A 447 2.30 -15.25 8.81
N ALA A 448 2.94 -14.42 9.67
CA ALA A 448 4.14 -13.66 9.32
C ALA A 448 5.44 -14.43 9.57
N ASP A 449 5.39 -15.55 10.29
CA ASP A 449 6.56 -16.32 10.65
C ASP A 449 7.29 -16.86 9.40
N GLY A 450 8.61 -16.62 9.33
CA GLY A 450 9.47 -17.06 8.23
C GLY A 450 9.26 -16.33 6.90
N ARG A 451 8.49 -15.21 6.88
CA ARG A 451 8.18 -14.43 5.66
C ARG A 451 8.90 -13.09 5.59
N SER A 452 10.02 -12.92 6.30
CA SER A 452 10.85 -11.73 6.17
C SER A 452 11.63 -11.72 4.84
N TRP A 453 12.07 -10.53 4.44
CA TRP A 453 12.94 -10.36 3.28
C TRP A 453 14.23 -11.17 3.40
N GLU A 454 14.88 -11.15 4.57
CA GLU A 454 16.11 -11.91 4.83
C GLU A 454 15.89 -13.42 4.71
N ALA A 455 14.78 -13.92 5.25
CA ALA A 455 14.42 -15.33 5.13
C ALA A 455 14.24 -15.72 3.66
N TRP A 456 13.62 -14.84 2.87
CA TRP A 456 13.46 -15.05 1.43
C TRP A 456 14.81 -15.03 0.69
N ILE A 457 15.64 -14.00 0.90
CA ILE A 457 16.94 -13.87 0.21
C ILE A 457 17.82 -15.08 0.50
N ARG A 458 17.89 -15.53 1.76
CA ARG A 458 18.63 -16.73 2.13
C ARG A 458 18.14 -17.96 1.37
N LYS A 459 16.83 -18.20 1.41
CA LYS A 459 16.21 -19.33 0.70
C LYS A 459 16.43 -19.25 -0.81
N TYR A 460 16.29 -18.06 -1.39
CA TYR A 460 16.52 -17.85 -2.82
C TYR A 460 17.97 -18.14 -3.20
N THR A 461 18.92 -17.63 -2.43
CA THR A 461 20.37 -17.82 -2.68
C THR A 461 20.76 -19.29 -2.57
N GLU A 462 20.27 -19.99 -1.54
CA GLU A 462 20.52 -21.43 -1.35
C GLU A 462 19.98 -22.27 -2.51
N ARG A 463 18.74 -22.03 -2.92
CA ARG A 463 18.10 -22.75 -4.04
C ARG A 463 18.77 -22.44 -5.37
N LYS A 464 19.17 -21.17 -5.59
CA LYS A 464 19.91 -20.74 -6.79
C LYS A 464 21.29 -21.41 -6.86
N ALA A 465 22.02 -21.47 -5.75
CA ALA A 465 23.30 -22.16 -5.65
C ALA A 465 23.17 -23.67 -5.89
N ALA A 466 22.05 -24.28 -5.52
CA ALA A 466 21.72 -25.65 -5.83
C ALA A 466 21.32 -25.91 -7.30
N GLY A 467 21.30 -24.85 -8.16
CA GLY A 467 20.95 -24.93 -9.57
C GLY A 467 19.45 -25.01 -9.85
N GLU A 468 18.61 -24.72 -8.86
CA GLU A 468 17.16 -24.71 -9.01
C GLU A 468 16.71 -23.56 -9.92
N LYS A 469 15.67 -23.78 -10.70
CA LYS A 469 15.04 -22.82 -11.62
C LYS A 469 13.59 -22.60 -11.21
N ASN A 470 13.01 -21.49 -11.65
CA ASN A 470 11.64 -21.08 -11.33
C ASN A 470 11.40 -20.97 -9.82
N ILE A 471 12.37 -20.37 -9.13
CA ILE A 471 12.32 -20.21 -7.68
C ILE A 471 11.21 -19.22 -7.33
N GLU A 472 10.27 -19.64 -6.49
CA GLU A 472 9.19 -18.79 -6.02
C GLU A 472 8.83 -19.04 -4.56
N LEU A 473 8.23 -18.04 -3.92
CA LEU A 473 7.53 -18.15 -2.67
C LEU A 473 6.02 -18.13 -2.97
N ALA A 474 5.42 -19.31 -2.93
CA ALA A 474 3.99 -19.44 -3.21
C ALA A 474 3.14 -19.05 -1.98
N PRO A 475 1.97 -18.42 -2.18
CA PRO A 475 0.97 -18.30 -1.12
C PRO A 475 0.52 -19.67 -0.64
N GLU A 476 0.10 -19.75 0.63
CA GLU A 476 -0.50 -20.99 1.13
C GLU A 476 -1.82 -21.28 0.42
N ALA A 477 -2.08 -22.55 0.12
CA ALA A 477 -3.37 -22.97 -0.37
C ALA A 477 -4.45 -22.66 0.66
N LEU A 478 -5.56 -22.12 0.23
CA LEU A 478 -6.73 -21.89 1.06
C LEU A 478 -7.66 -23.08 0.88
N ASP A 479 -7.71 -23.97 1.87
CA ASP A 479 -8.62 -25.13 1.88
C ASP A 479 -10.09 -24.73 1.92
#